data_a064c5f26a4a27fd1ccc4b3459ad6a56
#
_entry.id   a064c5f26a4a27fd1ccc4b3459ad6a56
#
_cell.length_a   1.000
_cell.length_b   1.000
_cell.length_c   1.000
_cell.angle_alpha   90.00
_cell.angle_beta   90.00
_cell.angle_gamma   90.00
#
_symmetry.space_group_name_H-M   'P 1'
#
loop_
_entity.id
_entity.type
_entity.pdbx_description
1 polymer ?
#
loop_
_entity_poly.entity_id
_entity_poly.type
_entity_poly.pdbx_seq_one_letter_code
_entity_poly.pdbx_strand_id
1 'polypeptide(L)'
;MVRESDKLYNQKQKEDFIEYYQEDSTNPYVRNIFKATRADEEFKQKDICEFTEKEIIAVLKGFNTTSINTLRVKTSILRSYAVWCEANGYILNNMNCFNNLYGKDIEDCVNKHAKQSKLISYELLLEYCHELLNPIDKFILCAVFEGIRGKKQDLIEITSLRLKDLHKDYFDLIGRKIKVPSYLYELAIQAVELNTYVTTRGQEKKLFECDYVFKPKFNYKIIDNFEEDNIVRIRKRMSNLKSTLNAPEMTTASLYYSGMIYYMGQIASEKNIEILDVINEPEYEEIKEKYQITLPNYAVRANIKNYLL
;
A
#
# COMPACT_ATOMS: atom_id res chain seq x y z
N MET A 1 -18.13 0.04 -27.87
CA MET A 1 -16.73 0.11 -28.34
C MET A 1 -15.82 -0.13 -27.13
N VAL A 2 -15.02 -1.19 -27.16
CA VAL A 2 -13.98 -1.43 -26.14
C VAL A 2 -12.92 -0.35 -26.31
N ARG A 3 -12.51 0.32 -25.20
CA ARG A 3 -11.43 1.32 -25.26
C ARG A 3 -10.14 0.63 -25.70
N GLU A 4 -9.28 1.33 -26.47
CA GLU A 4 -7.99 0.80 -26.94
C GLU A 4 -7.13 0.27 -25.78
N SER A 5 -7.18 0.94 -24.62
CA SER A 5 -6.51 0.54 -23.36
C SER A 5 -7.03 -0.76 -22.76
N ASP A 6 -8.17 -1.28 -23.22
CA ASP A 6 -8.83 -2.47 -22.66
C ASP A 6 -8.64 -3.71 -23.52
N LYS A 7 -8.03 -3.57 -24.71
CA LYS A 7 -7.73 -4.68 -25.60
C LYS A 7 -6.60 -5.56 -25.06
N LEU A 8 -6.68 -6.86 -25.33
CA LEU A 8 -5.65 -7.84 -25.00
C LEU A 8 -4.98 -8.32 -26.28
N TYR A 9 -3.73 -8.74 -26.20
CA TYR A 9 -3.10 -9.49 -27.30
C TYR A 9 -3.77 -10.86 -27.41
N ASN A 10 -4.04 -11.35 -28.63
CA ASN A 10 -4.83 -12.57 -28.86
C ASN A 10 -6.13 -12.58 -28.03
N GLN A 11 -6.89 -11.50 -28.13
CA GLN A 11 -8.01 -11.20 -27.25
C GLN A 11 -8.96 -12.38 -27.06
N LYS A 12 -9.39 -13.06 -28.12
CA LYS A 12 -10.32 -14.18 -28.03
C LYS A 12 -9.76 -15.30 -27.14
N GLN A 13 -8.52 -15.71 -27.38
CA GLN A 13 -7.86 -16.77 -26.61
C GLN A 13 -7.78 -16.45 -25.12
N LYS A 14 -7.46 -15.20 -24.77
CA LYS A 14 -7.39 -14.75 -23.36
C LYS A 14 -8.76 -14.62 -22.72
N GLU A 15 -9.78 -14.19 -23.48
CA GLU A 15 -11.17 -14.15 -23.00
C GLU A 15 -11.66 -15.57 -22.69
N ASP A 16 -11.42 -16.53 -23.58
CA ASP A 16 -11.79 -17.93 -23.41
C ASP A 16 -11.11 -18.54 -22.16
N PHE A 17 -9.83 -18.17 -21.89
CA PHE A 17 -9.14 -18.56 -20.66
C PHE A 17 -9.73 -17.89 -19.42
N ILE A 18 -10.04 -16.59 -19.47
CA ILE A 18 -10.64 -15.86 -18.34
C ILE A 18 -11.99 -16.48 -17.97
N GLU A 19 -12.79 -16.87 -18.95
CA GLU A 19 -14.05 -17.57 -18.72
C GLU A 19 -13.84 -18.97 -18.13
N TYR A 20 -12.83 -19.71 -18.61
CA TYR A 20 -12.43 -21.02 -18.06
C TYR A 20 -11.95 -20.94 -16.60
N TYR A 21 -11.26 -19.86 -16.21
CA TYR A 21 -10.62 -19.72 -14.88
C TYR A 21 -11.63 -19.57 -13.73
N GLN A 22 -12.89 -19.42 -13.99
CA GLN A 22 -14.10 -19.62 -13.18
C GLN A 22 -14.18 -19.00 -11.76
N GLU A 23 -13.56 -17.88 -11.48
CA GLU A 23 -13.92 -17.11 -10.27
C GLU A 23 -14.32 -15.69 -10.70
N ASP A 24 -15.61 -15.37 -10.74
CA ASP A 24 -16.14 -14.06 -11.16
C ASP A 24 -15.46 -12.87 -10.46
N SER A 25 -15.08 -13.03 -9.20
CA SER A 25 -14.38 -11.98 -8.42
C SER A 25 -12.93 -11.76 -8.84
N THR A 26 -12.26 -12.75 -9.45
CA THR A 26 -10.84 -12.69 -9.87
C THR A 26 -10.67 -12.31 -11.34
N ASN A 27 -11.70 -12.43 -12.15
CA ASN A 27 -11.65 -12.13 -13.59
C ASN A 27 -11.08 -10.74 -13.92
N PRO A 28 -11.43 -9.63 -13.23
CA PRO A 28 -10.81 -8.32 -13.46
C PRO A 28 -9.30 -8.30 -13.17
N TYR A 29 -8.84 -9.07 -12.16
CA TYR A 29 -7.44 -9.16 -11.80
C TYR A 29 -6.64 -9.93 -12.87
N VAL A 30 -7.15 -11.07 -13.33
CA VAL A 30 -6.56 -11.86 -14.43
C VAL A 30 -6.45 -11.01 -15.69
N ARG A 31 -7.52 -10.31 -16.05
CA ARG A 31 -7.53 -9.38 -17.20
C ARG A 31 -6.46 -8.29 -17.07
N ASN A 32 -6.26 -7.72 -15.89
CA ASN A 32 -5.24 -6.71 -15.66
C ASN A 32 -3.82 -7.26 -15.82
N ILE A 33 -3.57 -8.54 -15.50
CA ILE A 33 -2.28 -9.18 -15.76
C ILE A 33 -2.04 -9.25 -17.27
N PHE A 34 -3.01 -9.71 -18.07
CA PHE A 34 -2.88 -9.75 -19.52
C PHE A 34 -2.76 -8.37 -20.18
N LYS A 35 -3.40 -7.33 -19.63
CA LYS A 35 -3.16 -5.96 -20.08
C LYS A 35 -1.72 -5.53 -19.86
N ALA A 36 -1.13 -5.92 -18.75
CA ALA A 36 0.25 -5.57 -18.42
C ALA A 36 1.27 -6.31 -19.29
N THR A 37 0.95 -7.50 -19.83
CA THR A 37 1.84 -8.25 -20.74
C THR A 37 1.71 -7.83 -22.20
N ARG A 38 0.63 -7.11 -22.56
CA ARG A 38 0.28 -6.77 -23.94
C ARG A 38 1.42 -6.09 -24.72
N ALA A 39 2.08 -5.12 -24.14
CA ALA A 39 3.14 -4.38 -24.81
C ALA A 39 4.32 -5.27 -25.20
N ASP A 40 4.70 -6.22 -24.33
CA ASP A 40 5.75 -7.19 -24.59
C ASP A 40 5.35 -8.17 -25.68
N GLU A 41 4.09 -8.61 -25.68
CA GLU A 41 3.53 -9.52 -26.67
C GLU A 41 3.43 -8.87 -28.05
N GLU A 42 2.96 -7.62 -28.12
CA GLU A 42 2.92 -6.83 -29.36
C GLU A 42 4.33 -6.59 -29.91
N PHE A 43 5.29 -6.25 -29.07
CA PHE A 43 6.67 -6.06 -29.46
C PHE A 43 7.31 -7.34 -30.02
N LYS A 44 7.03 -8.49 -29.40
CA LYS A 44 7.58 -9.78 -29.80
C LYS A 44 6.77 -10.49 -30.87
N GLN A 45 5.59 -10.00 -31.22
CA GLN A 45 4.66 -10.60 -32.18
C GLN A 45 4.31 -12.07 -31.85
N LYS A 46 4.23 -12.40 -30.54
CA LYS A 46 3.85 -13.72 -30.04
C LYS A 46 3.14 -13.64 -28.70
N ASP A 47 2.33 -14.65 -28.38
CA ASP A 47 1.60 -14.72 -27.12
C ASP A 47 2.55 -15.04 -25.96
N ILE A 48 2.18 -14.59 -24.74
CA ILE A 48 2.96 -14.83 -23.51
C ILE A 48 3.18 -16.32 -23.23
N CYS A 49 2.27 -17.20 -23.66
CA CYS A 49 2.41 -18.64 -23.48
C CYS A 49 3.55 -19.25 -24.35
N GLU A 50 4.00 -18.53 -25.40
CA GLU A 50 5.10 -18.94 -26.27
C GLU A 50 6.44 -18.29 -25.90
N PHE A 51 6.48 -17.51 -24.82
CA PHE A 51 7.70 -16.82 -24.39
C PHE A 51 8.74 -17.80 -23.86
N THR A 52 10.00 -17.53 -24.17
CA THR A 52 11.14 -18.22 -23.57
C THR A 52 11.29 -17.82 -22.10
N GLU A 53 12.02 -18.63 -21.32
CA GLU A 53 12.30 -18.34 -19.91
C GLU A 53 12.88 -16.94 -19.69
N LYS A 54 13.84 -16.50 -20.52
CA LYS A 54 14.42 -15.15 -20.44
C LYS A 54 13.39 -14.05 -20.67
N GLU A 55 12.47 -14.25 -21.59
CA GLU A 55 11.41 -13.30 -21.91
C GLU A 55 10.38 -13.24 -20.79
N ILE A 56 10.04 -14.40 -20.19
CA ILE A 56 9.15 -14.44 -19.02
C ILE A 56 9.78 -13.68 -17.85
N ILE A 57 11.07 -13.91 -17.56
CA ILE A 57 11.80 -13.18 -16.51
C ILE A 57 11.77 -11.67 -16.78
N ALA A 58 11.92 -11.22 -18.03
CA ALA A 58 11.82 -9.81 -18.38
C ALA A 58 10.43 -9.24 -18.09
N VAL A 59 9.36 -9.96 -18.46
CA VAL A 59 7.96 -9.58 -18.14
C VAL A 59 7.74 -9.53 -16.63
N LEU A 60 8.23 -10.53 -15.87
CA LEU A 60 8.08 -10.56 -14.42
C LEU A 60 8.78 -9.37 -13.75
N LYS A 61 9.94 -8.96 -14.21
CA LYS A 61 10.63 -7.72 -13.79
C LYS A 61 9.83 -6.48 -14.19
N GLY A 62 9.24 -6.47 -15.38
CA GLY A 62 8.39 -5.40 -15.90
C GLY A 62 7.14 -5.12 -15.06
N PHE A 63 6.63 -6.11 -14.32
CA PHE A 63 5.56 -5.87 -13.36
C PHE A 63 5.95 -4.92 -12.21
N ASN A 64 7.23 -4.65 -12.01
CA ASN A 64 7.78 -3.71 -11.04
C ASN A 64 7.18 -3.87 -9.62
N THR A 65 6.92 -5.11 -9.21
CA THR A 65 6.31 -5.39 -7.91
C THR A 65 7.36 -5.51 -6.81
N THR A 66 7.01 -5.02 -5.63
CA THR A 66 7.83 -5.09 -4.40
C THR A 66 7.47 -6.28 -3.50
N SER A 67 6.43 -7.03 -3.85
CA SER A 67 5.92 -8.15 -3.07
C SER A 67 6.14 -9.46 -3.79
N ILE A 68 6.92 -10.36 -3.17
CA ILE A 68 7.13 -11.72 -3.69
C ILE A 68 5.80 -12.49 -3.82
N ASN A 69 4.88 -12.33 -2.86
CA ASN A 69 3.60 -13.02 -2.91
C ASN A 69 2.74 -12.53 -4.09
N THR A 70 2.71 -11.21 -4.34
CA THR A 70 2.02 -10.65 -5.50
C THR A 70 2.62 -11.18 -6.80
N LEU A 71 3.95 -11.27 -6.89
CA LEU A 71 4.62 -11.79 -8.08
C LEU A 71 4.34 -13.27 -8.29
N ARG A 72 4.37 -14.07 -7.21
CA ARG A 72 4.01 -15.51 -7.24
C ARG A 72 2.58 -15.73 -7.74
N VAL A 73 1.60 -14.94 -7.27
CA VAL A 73 0.21 -14.99 -7.75
C VAL A 73 0.13 -14.69 -9.25
N LYS A 74 0.77 -13.61 -9.71
CA LYS A 74 0.80 -13.26 -11.14
C LYS A 74 1.45 -14.38 -11.97
N THR A 75 2.58 -14.92 -11.53
CA THR A 75 3.28 -16.01 -12.20
C THR A 75 2.43 -17.28 -12.24
N SER A 76 1.71 -17.59 -11.15
CA SER A 76 0.80 -18.75 -11.09
C SER A 76 -0.32 -18.63 -12.12
N ILE A 77 -0.93 -17.46 -12.26
CA ILE A 77 -1.99 -17.21 -13.26
C ILE A 77 -1.44 -17.36 -14.69
N LEU A 78 -0.27 -16.78 -14.99
CA LEU A 78 0.35 -16.92 -16.29
C LEU A 78 0.76 -18.36 -16.60
N ARG A 79 1.23 -19.12 -15.58
CA ARG A 79 1.52 -20.55 -15.71
C ARG A 79 0.25 -21.34 -16.01
N SER A 80 -0.85 -21.08 -15.29
CA SER A 80 -2.14 -21.72 -15.54
C SER A 80 -2.64 -21.42 -16.96
N TYR A 81 -2.45 -20.19 -17.43
CA TYR A 81 -2.76 -19.83 -18.82
C TYR A 81 -1.92 -20.61 -19.83
N ALA A 82 -0.61 -20.72 -19.62
CA ALA A 82 0.26 -21.46 -20.52
C ALA A 82 -0.08 -22.96 -20.55
N VAL A 83 -0.43 -23.58 -19.40
CA VAL A 83 -0.92 -24.96 -19.33
C VAL A 83 -2.25 -25.12 -20.09
N TRP A 84 -3.16 -24.18 -19.94
CA TRP A 84 -4.42 -24.17 -20.69
C TRP A 84 -4.20 -24.02 -22.20
N CYS A 85 -3.26 -23.15 -22.62
CA CYS A 85 -2.87 -22.99 -24.01
C CYS A 85 -2.29 -24.27 -24.62
N GLU A 86 -1.45 -24.97 -23.85
CA GLU A 86 -0.89 -26.25 -24.24
C GLU A 86 -2.00 -27.31 -24.44
N ALA A 87 -2.93 -27.40 -23.49
CA ALA A 87 -4.05 -28.35 -23.55
C ALA A 87 -5.03 -28.04 -24.71
N ASN A 88 -5.12 -26.80 -25.17
CA ASN A 88 -5.99 -26.38 -26.27
C ASN A 88 -5.27 -26.21 -27.61
N GLY A 89 -4.00 -26.66 -27.73
CA GLY A 89 -3.23 -26.68 -28.98
C GLY A 89 -2.76 -25.29 -29.47
N TYR A 90 -2.72 -24.28 -28.60
CA TYR A 90 -2.21 -22.93 -28.93
C TYR A 90 -0.68 -22.86 -28.90
N ILE A 91 -0.01 -23.80 -28.22
CA ILE A 91 1.46 -23.88 -28.17
C ILE A 91 1.91 -24.96 -29.17
N LEU A 92 2.58 -24.55 -30.23
CA LEU A 92 2.96 -25.43 -31.33
C LEU A 92 4.20 -26.33 -31.03
N ASN A 93 5.05 -25.94 -30.08
CA ASN A 93 6.36 -26.55 -29.84
C ASN A 93 6.50 -27.32 -28.51
N ASN A 94 5.42 -27.61 -27.81
CA ASN A 94 5.39 -28.34 -26.53
C ASN A 94 6.36 -27.81 -25.45
N MET A 95 6.80 -26.56 -25.52
CA MET A 95 7.69 -25.94 -24.53
C MET A 95 6.97 -24.88 -23.72
N ASN A 96 6.29 -25.32 -22.67
CA ASN A 96 5.78 -24.41 -21.64
C ASN A 96 6.94 -23.99 -20.71
N CYS A 97 7.62 -22.90 -21.05
CA CYS A 97 8.77 -22.39 -20.31
C CYS A 97 8.43 -21.90 -18.89
N PHE A 98 7.14 -21.71 -18.55
CA PHE A 98 6.74 -21.42 -17.17
C PHE A 98 7.01 -22.57 -16.21
N ASN A 99 7.11 -23.81 -16.70
CA ASN A 99 7.41 -24.98 -15.87
C ASN A 99 8.86 -24.99 -15.36
N ASN A 100 9.76 -24.28 -16.05
CA ASN A 100 11.18 -24.19 -15.69
C ASN A 100 11.47 -23.07 -14.66
N LEU A 101 10.50 -22.23 -14.33
CA LEU A 101 10.67 -21.15 -13.36
C LEU A 101 10.54 -21.65 -11.93
N TYR A 102 11.59 -21.54 -11.17
CA TYR A 102 11.64 -21.89 -9.75
C TYR A 102 11.43 -20.67 -8.83
N GLY A 103 11.23 -20.92 -7.55
CA GLY A 103 10.96 -19.88 -6.56
C GLY A 103 12.02 -18.79 -6.52
N LYS A 104 13.30 -19.15 -6.70
CA LYS A 104 14.43 -18.20 -6.72
C LYS A 104 14.38 -17.26 -7.93
N ASP A 105 14.03 -17.76 -9.11
CA ASP A 105 13.93 -16.95 -10.33
C ASP A 105 12.85 -15.88 -10.18
N ILE A 106 11.73 -16.22 -9.53
CA ILE A 106 10.65 -15.29 -9.21
C ILE A 106 11.11 -14.27 -8.15
N GLU A 107 11.85 -14.68 -7.11
CA GLU A 107 12.40 -13.80 -6.09
C GLU A 107 13.35 -12.75 -6.67
N ASP A 108 14.19 -13.14 -7.61
CA ASP A 108 15.14 -12.25 -8.28
C ASP A 108 14.47 -11.26 -9.25
N CYS A 109 13.18 -11.46 -9.55
CA CYS A 109 12.36 -10.52 -10.33
C CYS A 109 11.68 -9.44 -9.46
N VAL A 110 11.71 -9.56 -8.13
CA VAL A 110 11.13 -8.56 -7.23
C VAL A 110 11.98 -7.30 -7.24
N ASN A 111 11.36 -6.14 -7.46
CA ASN A 111 12.06 -4.87 -7.36
C ASN A 111 12.30 -4.47 -5.89
N LYS A 112 13.44 -4.91 -5.36
CA LYS A 112 13.85 -4.59 -3.97
C LYS A 112 14.12 -3.09 -3.79
N HIS A 113 14.69 -2.43 -4.80
CA HIS A 113 15.01 -1.00 -4.74
C HIS A 113 13.77 -0.11 -4.68
N ALA A 114 12.65 -0.52 -5.28
CA ALA A 114 11.40 0.23 -5.19
C ALA A 114 10.76 0.22 -3.79
N LYS A 115 11.15 -0.70 -2.89
CA LYS A 115 10.76 -0.66 -1.48
C LYS A 115 11.60 0.34 -0.69
N GLN A 116 12.89 0.40 -0.94
CA GLN A 116 13.79 1.36 -0.31
C GLN A 116 13.40 2.80 -0.67
N SER A 117 13.03 3.05 -1.93
CA SER A 117 12.51 4.37 -2.38
C SER A 117 11.16 4.76 -1.76
N LYS A 118 10.50 3.85 -1.02
CA LYS A 118 9.23 4.13 -0.31
C LYS A 118 9.41 4.47 1.15
N LEU A 119 10.61 4.49 1.65
CA LEU A 119 10.90 4.95 3.00
C LEU A 119 10.80 6.48 3.02
N ILE A 120 9.98 7.01 3.94
CA ILE A 120 9.79 8.44 4.15
C ILE A 120 10.50 8.81 5.44
N SER A 121 11.60 9.56 5.35
CA SER A 121 12.28 10.03 6.56
C SER A 121 11.38 10.97 7.36
N TYR A 122 11.70 11.17 8.65
CA TYR A 122 10.94 12.09 9.49
C TYR A 122 11.02 13.54 8.95
N GLU A 123 12.18 13.94 8.45
CA GLU A 123 12.40 15.25 7.84
C GLU A 123 11.51 15.43 6.60
N LEU A 124 11.47 14.43 5.71
CA LEU A 124 10.62 14.45 4.51
C LEU A 124 9.13 14.47 4.88
N LEU A 125 8.72 13.76 5.93
CA LEU A 125 7.36 13.84 6.45
C LEU A 125 7.00 15.27 6.89
N LEU A 126 7.93 15.96 7.59
CA LEU A 126 7.72 17.35 8.00
C LEU A 126 7.66 18.30 6.80
N GLU A 127 8.46 18.10 5.77
CA GLU A 127 8.40 18.85 4.50
C GLU A 127 7.01 18.68 3.86
N TYR A 128 6.53 17.44 3.71
CA TYR A 128 5.18 17.19 3.22
C TYR A 128 4.10 17.87 4.05
N CYS A 129 4.22 17.84 5.38
CA CYS A 129 3.29 18.54 6.25
C CYS A 129 3.35 20.06 6.07
N HIS A 130 4.52 20.61 5.79
CA HIS A 130 4.68 22.04 5.55
C HIS A 130 3.97 22.50 4.27
N GLU A 131 4.01 21.70 3.21
CA GLU A 131 3.35 21.99 1.94
C GLU A 131 1.82 21.89 2.00
N LEU A 132 1.26 21.16 2.96
CA LEU A 132 -0.18 20.95 3.08
C LEU A 132 -0.86 22.14 3.79
N LEU A 133 -2.03 22.53 3.28
CA LEU A 133 -2.82 23.63 3.82
C LEU A 133 -3.71 23.19 5.00
N ASN A 134 -4.27 21.98 4.92
CA ASN A 134 -5.29 21.55 5.86
C ASN A 134 -4.69 20.74 7.02
N PRO A 135 -4.92 21.14 8.28
CA PRO A 135 -4.45 20.38 9.46
C PRO A 135 -4.86 18.91 9.45
N ILE A 136 -6.05 18.60 8.97
CA ILE A 136 -6.56 17.23 8.89
C ILE A 136 -5.73 16.35 7.94
N ASP A 137 -5.14 16.92 6.88
CA ASP A 137 -4.29 16.18 5.95
C ASP A 137 -2.92 15.90 6.59
N LYS A 138 -2.36 16.89 7.27
CA LYS A 138 -1.13 16.76 8.07
C LYS A 138 -1.32 15.70 9.16
N PHE A 139 -2.43 15.77 9.88
CA PHE A 139 -2.77 14.81 10.93
C PHE A 139 -2.80 13.37 10.40
N ILE A 140 -3.45 13.12 9.26
CA ILE A 140 -3.53 11.76 8.68
C ILE A 140 -2.13 11.20 8.41
N LEU A 141 -1.23 11.99 7.80
CA LEU A 141 0.13 11.53 7.48
C LEU A 141 0.91 11.21 8.76
N CYS A 142 0.89 12.13 9.73
CA CYS A 142 1.58 11.99 11.00
C CYS A 142 0.99 10.86 11.86
N ALA A 143 -0.33 10.73 11.93
CA ALA A 143 -0.99 9.67 12.69
C ALA A 143 -0.61 8.27 12.20
N VAL A 144 -0.58 8.05 10.87
CA VAL A 144 -0.14 6.78 10.31
C VAL A 144 1.34 6.52 10.58
N PHE A 145 2.18 7.56 10.49
CA PHE A 145 3.61 7.47 10.84
C PHE A 145 3.80 7.10 12.31
N GLU A 146 3.00 7.64 13.22
CA GLU A 146 2.98 7.32 14.65
C GLU A 146 2.31 5.99 15.00
N GLY A 147 1.89 5.19 14.01
CA GLY A 147 1.30 3.86 14.20
C GLY A 147 -0.20 3.85 14.47
N ILE A 148 -0.90 4.97 14.27
CA ILE A 148 -2.36 5.07 14.42
C ILE A 148 -3.03 4.66 13.12
N ARG A 149 -3.57 3.44 13.04
CA ARG A 149 -4.29 2.97 11.84
C ARG A 149 -5.29 1.84 12.07
N GLY A 150 -5.25 1.21 13.24
CA GLY A 150 -6.07 0.05 13.57
C GLY A 150 -5.40 -1.29 13.29
N LYS A 151 -5.76 -2.29 14.08
CA LYS A 151 -5.19 -3.64 14.07
C LYS A 151 -5.28 -4.33 12.71
N LYS A 152 -6.36 -4.09 11.97
CA LYS A 152 -6.57 -4.62 10.60
C LYS A 152 -5.95 -3.75 9.50
N GLN A 153 -5.19 -2.71 9.87
CA GLN A 153 -4.60 -1.75 8.93
C GLN A 153 -5.67 -1.02 8.08
N ASP A 154 -6.85 -0.85 8.64
CA ASP A 154 -8.04 -0.35 7.99
C ASP A 154 -8.27 1.16 8.19
N LEU A 155 -7.47 1.83 9.05
CA LEU A 155 -7.56 3.25 9.41
C LEU A 155 -8.75 3.59 10.33
N ILE A 156 -9.39 2.59 10.93
CA ILE A 156 -10.54 2.79 11.80
C ILE A 156 -10.18 3.65 13.03
N GLU A 157 -8.97 3.53 13.58
CA GLU A 157 -8.52 4.36 14.70
C GLU A 157 -8.50 5.85 14.36
N ILE A 158 -8.21 6.22 13.10
CA ILE A 158 -8.23 7.63 12.67
C ILE A 158 -9.66 8.12 12.48
N THR A 159 -10.55 7.29 11.92
CA THR A 159 -11.93 7.71 11.64
C THR A 159 -12.81 7.74 12.88
N SER A 160 -12.47 6.99 13.92
CA SER A 160 -13.20 6.94 15.18
C SER A 160 -12.72 7.95 16.24
N LEU A 161 -11.54 8.56 16.02
CA LEU A 161 -10.93 9.46 17.00
C LEU A 161 -11.72 10.75 17.15
N ARG A 162 -12.08 11.10 18.39
CA ARG A 162 -12.89 12.28 18.75
C ARG A 162 -12.12 13.20 19.69
N LEU A 163 -12.60 14.44 19.82
CA LEU A 163 -12.03 15.42 20.73
C LEU A 163 -11.86 14.89 22.16
N LYS A 164 -12.84 14.16 22.70
CA LYS A 164 -12.80 13.58 24.06
C LYS A 164 -11.69 12.54 24.26
N ASP A 165 -11.19 11.95 23.17
CA ASP A 165 -10.19 10.89 23.17
C ASP A 165 -8.75 11.47 23.08
N LEU A 166 -8.63 12.80 22.89
CA LEU A 166 -7.36 13.50 22.74
C LEU A 166 -6.85 13.99 24.09
N HIS A 167 -5.73 13.44 24.54
CA HIS A 167 -4.99 13.91 25.71
C HIS A 167 -3.61 14.37 25.26
N LYS A 168 -3.01 15.32 25.98
CA LYS A 168 -1.76 15.98 25.56
C LYS A 168 -0.61 15.00 25.28
N ASP A 169 -0.54 13.92 26.07
CA ASP A 169 0.58 12.96 26.02
C ASP A 169 0.17 11.60 25.45
N TYR A 170 -1.12 11.37 25.23
CA TYR A 170 -1.63 10.11 24.68
C TYR A 170 -3.00 10.29 24.02
N PHE A 171 -3.37 9.36 23.15
CA PHE A 171 -4.73 9.24 22.61
C PHE A 171 -5.37 7.95 23.08
N ASP A 172 -6.66 8.01 23.42
CA ASP A 172 -7.51 6.86 23.68
C ASP A 172 -8.04 6.33 22.32
N LEU A 173 -7.49 5.21 21.86
CA LEU A 173 -7.90 4.57 20.62
C LEU A 173 -8.81 3.37 20.90
N ILE A 174 -9.39 2.78 19.87
CA ILE A 174 -10.21 1.58 19.99
C ILE A 174 -9.38 0.44 20.61
N GLY A 175 -9.65 0.15 21.89
CA GLY A 175 -9.03 -0.96 22.62
C GLY A 175 -7.58 -0.74 23.06
N ARG A 176 -7.03 0.49 22.94
CA ARG A 176 -5.67 0.83 23.43
C ARG A 176 -5.47 2.31 23.68
N LYS A 177 -4.44 2.62 24.47
CA LYS A 177 -3.87 3.96 24.59
C LYS A 177 -2.54 4.01 23.84
N ILE A 178 -2.27 5.12 23.16
CA ILE A 178 -1.00 5.33 22.47
C ILE A 178 -0.36 6.64 22.93
N LYS A 179 0.91 6.59 23.33
CA LYS A 179 1.68 7.81 23.58
C LYS A 179 1.89 8.56 22.26
N VAL A 180 1.67 9.86 22.28
CA VAL A 180 1.80 10.73 21.11
C VAL A 180 2.73 11.90 21.38
N PRO A 181 3.52 12.35 20.38
CA PRO A 181 4.29 13.58 20.51
C PRO A 181 3.37 14.80 20.47
N SER A 182 3.81 15.91 21.08
CA SER A 182 3.03 17.15 21.20
C SER A 182 2.54 17.69 19.85
N TYR A 183 3.37 17.59 18.80
CA TYR A 183 2.97 18.06 17.48
C TYR A 183 1.75 17.31 16.92
N LEU A 184 1.60 16.01 17.19
CA LEU A 184 0.46 15.23 16.73
C LEU A 184 -0.82 15.63 17.48
N TYR A 185 -0.71 15.88 18.80
CA TYR A 185 -1.82 16.40 19.58
C TYR A 185 -2.30 17.76 19.03
N GLU A 186 -1.37 18.68 18.77
CA GLU A 186 -1.68 20.00 18.21
C GLU A 186 -2.38 19.89 16.85
N LEU A 187 -1.88 19.03 15.97
CA LEU A 187 -2.52 18.77 14.67
C LEU A 187 -3.94 18.19 14.82
N ALA A 188 -4.14 17.29 15.79
CA ALA A 188 -5.45 16.72 16.08
C ALA A 188 -6.45 17.78 16.53
N ILE A 189 -6.05 18.66 17.45
CA ILE A 189 -6.89 19.79 17.92
C ILE A 189 -7.23 20.72 16.75
N GLN A 190 -6.23 21.15 15.96
CA GLN A 190 -6.46 21.98 14.78
C GLN A 190 -7.42 21.31 13.77
N ALA A 191 -7.33 19.98 13.61
CA ALA A 191 -8.23 19.24 12.72
C ALA A 191 -9.67 19.18 13.25
N VAL A 192 -9.85 19.05 14.57
CA VAL A 192 -11.19 19.13 15.22
C VAL A 192 -11.80 20.53 15.09
N GLU A 193 -11.01 21.58 15.21
CA GLU A 193 -11.47 22.97 15.09
C GLU A 193 -11.75 23.40 13.64
N LEU A 194 -11.23 22.64 12.66
CA LEU A 194 -11.38 22.97 11.24
C LEU A 194 -12.84 22.93 10.80
N ASN A 195 -13.36 24.03 10.24
CA ASN A 195 -14.73 24.12 9.72
C ASN A 195 -14.80 24.15 8.19
N THR A 196 -13.69 24.45 7.52
CA THR A 196 -13.58 24.50 6.06
C THR A 196 -12.36 23.73 5.59
N TYR A 197 -12.49 23.05 4.47
CA TYR A 197 -11.41 22.33 3.81
C TYR A 197 -11.05 23.03 2.51
N VAL A 198 -9.79 23.38 2.34
CA VAL A 198 -9.27 23.97 1.11
C VAL A 198 -8.87 22.87 0.14
N THR A 199 -9.52 22.82 -1.02
CA THR A 199 -9.19 21.84 -2.07
C THR A 199 -7.89 22.21 -2.80
N THR A 200 -7.30 21.28 -3.54
CA THR A 200 -6.12 21.52 -4.41
C THR A 200 -6.33 22.62 -5.45
N ARG A 201 -7.59 22.98 -5.75
CA ARG A 201 -7.95 24.08 -6.65
C ARG A 201 -8.21 25.41 -5.89
N GLY A 202 -7.86 25.49 -4.62
CA GLY A 202 -8.09 26.67 -3.78
C GLY A 202 -9.55 26.92 -3.37
N GLN A 203 -10.46 25.97 -3.66
CA GLN A 203 -11.87 26.13 -3.27
C GLN A 203 -12.07 25.70 -1.83
N GLU A 204 -12.75 26.52 -1.06
CA GLU A 204 -13.21 26.16 0.29
C GLU A 204 -14.46 25.28 0.24
N LYS A 205 -14.47 24.23 1.04
CA LYS A 205 -15.61 23.33 1.22
C LYS A 205 -15.93 23.24 2.71
N LYS A 206 -17.15 23.58 3.09
CA LYS A 206 -17.61 23.45 4.47
C LYS A 206 -17.53 21.98 4.90
N LEU A 207 -17.02 21.74 6.11
CA LEU A 207 -16.97 20.42 6.74
C LEU A 207 -18.22 20.19 7.57
N PHE A 208 -18.53 18.92 7.80
CA PHE A 208 -19.61 18.52 8.71
C PHE A 208 -19.23 18.89 10.14
N GLU A 209 -20.13 19.50 10.87
CA GLU A 209 -19.91 19.90 12.26
C GLU A 209 -20.07 18.69 13.17
N CYS A 210 -18.96 18.22 13.73
CA CYS A 210 -18.88 17.08 14.63
C CYS A 210 -17.59 17.15 15.45
N ASP A 211 -17.49 16.31 16.47
CA ASP A 211 -16.35 16.21 17.38
C ASP A 211 -15.24 15.24 16.92
N TYR A 212 -15.37 14.66 15.73
CA TYR A 212 -14.35 13.78 15.15
C TYR A 212 -13.15 14.58 14.63
N VAL A 213 -11.96 14.01 14.75
CA VAL A 213 -10.73 14.57 14.17
C VAL A 213 -10.81 14.52 12.63
N PHE A 214 -11.30 13.42 12.09
CA PHE A 214 -11.56 13.32 10.66
C PHE A 214 -13.00 13.68 10.32
N LYS A 215 -13.19 14.85 9.70
CA LYS A 215 -14.51 15.36 9.31
C LYS A 215 -14.82 15.14 7.83
N PRO A 216 -16.02 14.63 7.48
CA PRO A 216 -16.50 14.59 6.11
C PRO A 216 -16.97 15.98 5.64
N LYS A 217 -17.27 16.11 4.34
CA LYS A 217 -17.87 17.34 3.79
C LYS A 217 -19.29 17.54 4.32
N PHE A 218 -19.76 18.81 4.39
CA PHE A 218 -21.04 19.21 4.96
C PHE A 218 -22.26 18.44 4.43
N ASN A 219 -22.32 18.12 3.12
CA ASN A 219 -23.45 17.40 2.52
C ASN A 219 -23.44 15.89 2.81
N TYR A 220 -22.72 15.45 3.82
CA TYR A 220 -22.69 14.07 4.25
C TYR A 220 -24.04 13.69 4.89
N LYS A 221 -24.72 12.72 4.33
CA LYS A 221 -25.83 12.05 5.03
C LYS A 221 -25.22 11.16 6.08
N ILE A 222 -25.59 11.38 7.35
CA ILE A 222 -25.20 10.47 8.43
C ILE A 222 -25.82 9.11 8.11
N ILE A 223 -24.96 8.16 7.81
CA ILE A 223 -25.31 6.76 7.61
C ILE A 223 -24.89 6.03 8.89
N ASP A 224 -25.54 4.92 9.22
CA ASP A 224 -25.32 4.16 10.46
C ASP A 224 -23.88 3.71 10.72
N ASN A 225 -22.99 3.77 9.68
CA ASN A 225 -21.59 3.35 9.74
C ASN A 225 -20.62 4.50 9.45
N PHE A 226 -20.73 5.61 10.20
CA PHE A 226 -19.93 6.82 9.99
C PHE A 226 -18.41 6.57 9.90
N GLU A 227 -17.88 5.77 10.82
CA GLU A 227 -16.44 5.51 10.90
C GLU A 227 -15.95 4.67 9.71
N GLU A 228 -16.69 3.64 9.34
CA GLU A 228 -16.36 2.75 8.21
C GLU A 228 -16.43 3.47 6.86
N ASP A 229 -17.45 4.27 6.64
CA ASP A 229 -17.62 5.09 5.43
C ASP A 229 -16.44 6.09 5.27
N ASN A 230 -15.94 6.62 6.37
CA ASN A 230 -14.81 7.53 6.36
C ASN A 230 -13.47 6.84 6.06
N ILE A 231 -13.32 5.53 6.24
CA ILE A 231 -12.14 4.77 5.82
C ILE A 231 -11.92 4.94 4.30
N VAL A 232 -12.96 4.76 3.51
CA VAL A 232 -12.88 4.93 2.04
C VAL A 232 -12.48 6.35 1.68
N ARG A 233 -13.00 7.34 2.44
CA ARG A 233 -12.68 8.77 2.23
C ARG A 233 -11.23 9.09 2.56
N ILE A 234 -10.68 8.55 3.66
CA ILE A 234 -9.25 8.71 4.00
C ILE A 234 -8.38 8.08 2.91
N ARG A 235 -8.69 6.87 2.46
CA ARG A 235 -7.94 6.21 1.38
C ARG A 235 -7.91 7.05 0.10
N LYS A 236 -9.06 7.60 -0.30
CA LYS A 236 -9.15 8.52 -1.45
C LYS A 236 -8.34 9.81 -1.20
N ARG A 237 -8.38 10.35 0.02
CA ARG A 237 -7.62 11.53 0.40
C ARG A 237 -6.12 11.25 0.34
N MET A 238 -5.64 10.14 0.87
CA MET A 238 -4.25 9.70 0.76
C MET A 238 -3.80 9.58 -0.72
N SER A 239 -4.64 9.05 -1.59
CA SER A 239 -4.36 9.01 -3.03
C SER A 239 -4.23 10.40 -3.65
N ASN A 240 -5.05 11.35 -3.23
CA ASN A 240 -4.97 12.74 -3.70
C ASN A 240 -3.71 13.44 -3.15
N LEU A 241 -3.38 13.24 -1.87
CA LEU A 241 -2.18 13.81 -1.24
C LEU A 241 -0.91 13.31 -1.93
N LYS A 242 -0.85 12.03 -2.24
CA LYS A 242 0.24 11.43 -3.03
C LYS A 242 0.46 12.16 -4.36
N SER A 243 -0.62 12.52 -5.07
CA SER A 243 -0.55 13.26 -6.32
C SER A 243 -0.18 14.73 -6.10
N THR A 244 -0.73 15.36 -5.06
CA THR A 244 -0.49 16.79 -4.76
C THR A 244 0.96 17.04 -4.37
N LEU A 245 1.54 16.17 -3.56
CA LEU A 245 2.92 16.25 -3.07
C LEU A 245 3.94 15.63 -4.05
N ASN A 246 3.48 15.14 -5.20
CA ASN A 246 4.33 14.38 -6.15
C ASN A 246 5.16 13.28 -5.46
N ALA A 247 4.55 12.58 -4.50
CA ALA A 247 5.16 11.58 -3.63
C ALA A 247 4.64 10.16 -3.95
N PRO A 248 5.07 9.55 -5.07
CA PRO A 248 4.58 8.24 -5.51
C PRO A 248 4.85 7.12 -4.51
N GLU A 249 5.83 7.27 -3.64
CA GLU A 249 6.17 6.36 -2.54
C GLU A 249 5.19 6.44 -1.37
N MET A 250 4.47 7.55 -1.19
CA MET A 250 3.63 7.82 -0.04
C MET A 250 2.37 6.95 -0.04
N THR A 251 2.35 5.96 0.83
CA THR A 251 1.22 5.08 1.10
C THR A 251 1.04 4.92 2.61
N THR A 252 -0.12 4.45 3.05
CA THR A 252 -0.32 4.13 4.47
C THR A 252 0.67 3.09 4.99
N ALA A 253 1.07 2.13 4.15
CA ALA A 253 2.08 1.14 4.50
C ALA A 253 3.48 1.74 4.59
N SER A 254 3.89 2.59 3.62
CA SER A 254 5.21 3.23 3.67
C SER A 254 5.33 4.16 4.86
N LEU A 255 4.34 5.00 5.15
CA LEU A 255 4.34 5.87 6.34
C LEU A 255 4.47 5.06 7.63
N TYR A 256 3.69 3.99 7.77
CA TYR A 256 3.72 3.14 8.96
C TYR A 256 5.08 2.46 9.15
N TYR A 257 5.64 1.85 8.10
CA TYR A 257 6.98 1.24 8.21
C TYR A 257 8.08 2.27 8.41
N SER A 258 7.94 3.46 7.82
CA SER A 258 8.88 4.57 8.01
C SER A 258 8.90 5.04 9.46
N GLY A 259 7.72 5.22 10.08
CA GLY A 259 7.63 5.57 11.49
C GLY A 259 8.22 4.50 12.41
N MET A 260 7.92 3.23 12.14
CA MET A 260 8.50 2.12 12.90
C MET A 260 10.03 2.08 12.79
N ILE A 261 10.58 2.22 11.60
CA ILE A 261 12.03 2.24 11.35
C ILE A 261 12.68 3.46 12.00
N TYR A 262 12.02 4.62 11.99
CA TYR A 262 12.49 5.83 12.68
C TYR A 262 12.68 5.59 14.18
N TYR A 263 11.68 5.03 14.87
CA TYR A 263 11.79 4.72 16.30
C TYR A 263 12.85 3.64 16.59
N MET A 264 12.92 2.61 15.75
CA MET A 264 14.00 1.61 15.86
C MET A 264 15.38 2.25 15.65
N GLY A 265 15.49 3.19 14.71
CA GLY A 265 16.74 3.93 14.47
C GLY A 265 17.20 4.77 15.65
N GLN A 266 16.27 5.35 16.43
CA GLN A 266 16.60 6.07 17.66
C GLN A 266 17.20 5.12 18.70
N ILE A 267 16.56 3.99 18.97
CA ILE A 267 17.07 2.97 19.91
C ILE A 267 18.44 2.44 19.45
N ALA A 268 18.56 2.14 18.14
CA ALA A 268 19.80 1.65 17.55
C ALA A 268 20.94 2.64 17.75
N SER A 269 20.69 3.93 17.56
CA SER A 269 21.68 5.02 17.76
C SER A 269 22.07 5.17 19.23
N GLU A 270 21.10 5.14 20.14
CA GLU A 270 21.34 5.24 21.58
C GLU A 270 22.18 4.07 22.12
N LYS A 271 21.94 2.87 21.61
CA LYS A 271 22.63 1.64 22.04
C LYS A 271 23.86 1.30 21.19
N ASN A 272 24.12 2.03 20.12
CA ASN A 272 25.18 1.77 19.15
C ASN A 272 25.12 0.33 18.58
N ILE A 273 23.93 -0.08 18.13
CA ILE A 273 23.65 -1.38 17.50
C ILE A 273 23.04 -1.20 16.11
N GLU A 274 22.97 -2.27 15.33
CA GLU A 274 22.27 -2.25 14.05
C GLU A 274 20.75 -2.15 14.24
N ILE A 275 20.04 -1.42 13.34
CA ILE A 275 18.58 -1.25 13.41
C ILE A 275 17.83 -2.58 13.53
N LEU A 276 18.29 -3.61 12.79
CA LEU A 276 17.67 -4.93 12.83
C LEU A 276 17.85 -5.66 14.16
N ASP A 277 18.86 -5.30 14.94
CA ASP A 277 19.13 -5.93 16.24
C ASP A 277 18.26 -5.37 17.35
N VAL A 278 17.66 -4.19 17.15
CA VAL A 278 16.65 -3.61 18.05
C VAL A 278 15.49 -4.59 18.32
N ILE A 279 15.18 -5.48 17.38
CA ILE A 279 14.13 -6.51 17.55
C ILE A 279 14.41 -7.46 18.73
N ASN A 280 15.66 -7.57 19.18
CA ASN A 280 16.08 -8.39 20.31
C ASN A 280 16.15 -7.59 21.62
N GLU A 281 15.96 -6.27 21.57
CA GLU A 281 16.05 -5.38 22.72
C GLU A 281 14.72 -5.28 23.48
N PRO A 282 14.73 -5.07 24.80
CA PRO A 282 13.51 -4.90 25.60
C PRO A 282 12.61 -3.75 25.10
N GLU A 283 13.19 -2.65 24.64
CA GLU A 283 12.49 -1.45 24.15
C GLU A 283 11.68 -1.73 22.88
N TYR A 284 11.98 -2.82 22.18
CA TYR A 284 11.19 -3.22 21.02
C TYR A 284 9.75 -3.60 21.37
N GLU A 285 9.48 -4.02 22.60
CA GLU A 285 8.09 -4.31 23.04
C GLU A 285 7.25 -3.03 23.03
N GLU A 286 7.79 -1.86 23.35
CA GLU A 286 7.07 -0.59 23.23
C GLU A 286 6.72 -0.27 21.74
N ILE A 287 7.65 -0.56 20.83
CA ILE A 287 7.40 -0.41 19.38
C ILE A 287 6.32 -1.39 18.92
N LYS A 288 6.36 -2.65 19.37
CA LYS A 288 5.35 -3.66 19.06
C LYS A 288 3.95 -3.21 19.50
N GLU A 289 3.84 -2.69 20.70
CA GLU A 289 2.57 -2.16 21.23
C GLU A 289 2.11 -0.94 20.44
N LYS A 290 3.00 0.04 20.25
CA LYS A 290 2.72 1.29 19.49
C LYS A 290 2.22 1.00 18.08
N TYR A 291 2.84 0.07 17.37
CA TYR A 291 2.53 -0.28 15.99
C TYR A 291 1.63 -1.52 15.85
N GLN A 292 1.10 -2.07 16.95
CA GLN A 292 0.26 -3.28 16.97
C GLN A 292 0.85 -4.44 16.12
N ILE A 293 2.13 -4.71 16.32
CA ILE A 293 2.85 -5.73 15.54
C ILE A 293 2.46 -7.11 16.08
N THR A 294 1.73 -7.88 15.28
CA THR A 294 1.31 -9.26 15.59
C THR A 294 2.18 -10.31 14.90
N LEU A 295 3.04 -9.89 13.99
CA LEU A 295 3.92 -10.79 13.24
C LEU A 295 5.07 -11.28 14.15
N PRO A 296 5.54 -12.52 13.97
CA PRO A 296 6.73 -13.00 14.65
C PRO A 296 7.97 -12.23 14.24
N ASN A 297 8.94 -12.10 15.14
CA ASN A 297 10.14 -11.26 14.97
C ASN A 297 10.91 -11.53 13.67
N TYR A 298 11.01 -12.77 13.23
CA TYR A 298 11.69 -13.12 11.97
C TYR A 298 10.98 -12.51 10.74
N ALA A 299 9.65 -12.46 10.76
CA ALA A 299 8.86 -11.89 9.66
C ALA A 299 8.94 -10.35 9.66
N VAL A 300 8.95 -9.73 10.84
CA VAL A 300 9.19 -8.29 10.99
C VAL A 300 10.58 -7.92 10.48
N ARG A 301 11.63 -8.66 10.91
CA ARG A 301 13.00 -8.49 10.43
C ARG A 301 13.10 -8.57 8.90
N ALA A 302 12.46 -9.57 8.29
CA ALA A 302 12.42 -9.71 6.83
C ALA A 302 11.71 -8.53 6.15
N ASN A 303 10.62 -8.03 6.73
CA ASN A 303 9.91 -6.87 6.20
C ASN A 303 10.77 -5.60 6.28
N ILE A 304 11.36 -5.29 7.45
CA ILE A 304 12.22 -4.11 7.65
C ILE A 304 13.44 -4.16 6.73
N LYS A 305 14.10 -5.32 6.65
CA LYS A 305 15.27 -5.50 5.77
C LYS A 305 14.96 -5.10 4.32
N ASN A 306 13.74 -5.38 3.84
CA ASN A 306 13.33 -4.97 2.49
C ASN A 306 13.13 -3.45 2.31
N TYR A 307 13.12 -2.64 3.38
CA TYR A 307 13.09 -1.17 3.33
C TYR A 307 14.49 -0.56 3.52
N LEU A 308 15.42 -1.28 4.15
CA LEU A 308 16.77 -0.80 4.44
C LEU A 308 17.80 -1.19 3.35
N LEU A 309 17.50 -2.18 2.50
CA LEU A 309 18.35 -2.63 1.38
C LEU A 309 18.00 -1.91 0.09
#